data_133cac962a173912b61927ce31a0c66b
#
_entry.id   133cac962a173912b61927ce31a0c66b
#
_cell.length_a   1.000
_cell.length_b   1.000
_cell.length_c   1.000
_cell.angle_alpha   90.00
_cell.angle_beta   90.00
_cell.angle_gamma   90.00
#
_symmetry.space_group_name_H-M   'P 1'
#
loop_
_entity.id
_entity.type
_entity.pdbx_description
1 polymer ?
#
loop_
_entity_poly.entity_id
_entity_poly.type
_entity_poly.pdbx_seq_one_letter_code
_entity_poly.pdbx_strand_id
1 'polypeptide(L)'
;SSAASDVYKRQTMGKEAKTNAMRMLERAKVNYTSHEYPHEEGQAVDGAHVAQLTGQDPAKVFKTLVTQGADRNYYVFVVPVLAELDLKKAAKSVGVKSVAMIHVADINKVTGYIRGGGSPVGMKKQFATVFDESCLAQPTILVSGGRIGTQIECAPADLVKVTRGKTAAITAENA
;
A
#
# COMPACT_ATOMS: atom_id res chain seq x y z
N SER A 1 -20.13 -30.29 -8.52
CA SER A 1 -19.56 -31.06 -9.62
C SER A 1 -18.16 -30.57 -9.97
N SER A 2 -17.37 -31.40 -10.59
CA SER A 2 -16.01 -31.05 -11.01
C SER A 2 -15.98 -29.85 -11.97
N ALA A 3 -16.96 -29.74 -12.88
CA ALA A 3 -17.05 -28.64 -13.83
C ALA A 3 -17.31 -27.29 -13.12
N ALA A 4 -18.21 -27.26 -12.16
CA ALA A 4 -18.48 -26.05 -11.40
C ALA A 4 -17.28 -25.64 -10.54
N SER A 5 -16.59 -26.64 -9.94
CA SER A 5 -15.37 -26.41 -9.18
C SER A 5 -14.24 -25.86 -10.07
N ASP A 6 -14.10 -26.39 -11.30
CA ASP A 6 -13.09 -25.92 -12.23
C ASP A 6 -13.36 -24.49 -12.72
N VAL A 7 -14.62 -24.15 -12.98
CA VAL A 7 -15.01 -22.79 -13.34
C VAL A 7 -14.71 -21.83 -12.19
N TYR A 8 -15.06 -22.21 -10.97
CA TYR A 8 -14.77 -21.41 -9.79
C TYR A 8 -13.26 -21.21 -9.61
N LYS A 9 -12.48 -22.28 -9.73
CA LYS A 9 -11.02 -22.21 -9.62
C LYS A 9 -10.42 -21.29 -10.70
N ARG A 10 -10.92 -21.34 -11.94
CA ARG A 10 -10.44 -20.44 -12.99
C ARG A 10 -10.78 -18.98 -12.71
N GLN A 11 -11.99 -18.70 -12.22
CA GLN A 11 -12.40 -17.36 -11.83
C GLN A 11 -11.56 -16.86 -10.67
N THR A 12 -11.33 -17.69 -9.67
CA THR A 12 -10.50 -17.38 -8.51
C THR A 12 -9.05 -17.15 -8.93
N MET A 13 -8.51 -17.99 -9.79
CA MET A 13 -7.16 -17.82 -10.34
C MET A 13 -7.04 -16.53 -11.16
N GLY A 14 -8.08 -16.16 -11.91
CA GLY A 14 -8.11 -14.87 -12.62
C GLY A 14 -8.12 -13.69 -11.68
N LYS A 15 -8.86 -13.78 -10.57
CA LYS A 15 -8.87 -12.77 -9.50
C LYS A 15 -7.57 -12.78 -8.70
N GLU A 16 -6.94 -13.94 -8.59
CA GLU A 16 -5.67 -14.13 -7.88
C GLU A 16 -4.46 -13.96 -8.80
N ALA A 17 -4.68 -13.49 -10.03
CA ALA A 17 -3.58 -13.18 -10.93
C ALA A 17 -2.63 -12.20 -10.25
N LYS A 18 -1.34 -12.42 -10.44
CA LYS A 18 -0.31 -11.60 -9.81
C LYS A 18 -0.42 -10.14 -10.25
N THR A 19 -0.39 -9.26 -9.28
CA THR A 19 -0.34 -7.83 -9.51
C THR A 19 1.08 -7.38 -9.86
N ASN A 20 1.24 -6.14 -10.32
CA ASN A 20 2.56 -5.56 -10.52
C ASN A 20 3.39 -5.56 -9.23
N ALA A 21 2.74 -5.29 -8.09
CA ALA A 21 3.40 -5.33 -6.78
C ALA A 21 3.99 -6.72 -6.51
N MET A 22 3.20 -7.76 -6.69
CA MET A 22 3.65 -9.14 -6.49
C MET A 22 4.79 -9.52 -7.43
N ARG A 23 4.67 -9.19 -8.72
CA ARG A 23 5.71 -9.47 -9.70
C ARG A 23 7.02 -8.78 -9.34
N MET A 24 6.96 -7.55 -8.86
CA MET A 24 8.13 -6.79 -8.48
C MET A 24 8.83 -7.39 -7.26
N LEU A 25 8.04 -7.83 -6.25
CA LEU A 25 8.56 -8.52 -5.07
C LEU A 25 9.22 -9.85 -5.46
N GLU A 26 8.59 -10.63 -6.31
CA GLU A 26 9.13 -11.91 -6.76
C GLU A 26 10.41 -11.71 -7.57
N ARG A 27 10.45 -10.69 -8.43
CA ARG A 27 11.64 -10.35 -9.21
C ARG A 27 12.79 -9.94 -8.30
N ALA A 28 12.49 -9.27 -7.20
CA ALA A 28 13.48 -8.89 -6.18
C ALA A 28 13.80 -10.00 -5.20
N LYS A 29 13.18 -11.18 -5.35
CA LYS A 29 13.34 -12.35 -4.47
C LYS A 29 12.95 -12.05 -3.02
N VAL A 30 11.92 -11.24 -2.85
CA VAL A 30 11.34 -10.91 -1.54
C VAL A 30 10.26 -11.92 -1.21
N ASN A 31 10.35 -12.51 -0.01
CA ASN A 31 9.30 -13.39 0.49
C ASN A 31 8.12 -12.55 0.96
N TYR A 32 6.91 -12.90 0.50
CA TYR A 32 5.69 -12.26 0.94
C TYR A 32 4.56 -13.28 1.04
N THR A 33 3.56 -12.95 1.85
CA THR A 33 2.31 -13.71 1.94
C THR A 33 1.19 -12.82 1.42
N SER A 34 0.32 -13.36 0.59
CA SER A 34 -0.86 -12.62 0.14
C SER A 34 -2.06 -12.98 0.99
N HIS A 35 -2.89 -12.00 1.29
CA HIS A 35 -4.13 -12.14 2.07
C HIS A 35 -5.28 -11.55 1.27
N GLU A 36 -6.38 -12.29 1.21
CA GLU A 36 -7.59 -11.82 0.54
C GLU A 36 -8.61 -11.39 1.59
N TYR A 37 -9.41 -10.39 1.25
CA TYR A 37 -10.53 -9.96 2.09
C TYR A 37 -11.77 -9.71 1.22
N PRO A 38 -13.00 -9.91 1.77
CA PRO A 38 -14.21 -9.70 1.00
C PRO A 38 -14.43 -8.22 0.69
N HIS A 39 -14.86 -7.95 -0.53
CA HIS A 39 -15.18 -6.60 -1.00
C HIS A 39 -16.22 -6.67 -2.11
N GLU A 40 -16.93 -5.59 -2.32
CA GLU A 40 -17.78 -5.43 -3.51
C GLU A 40 -16.92 -4.92 -4.65
N GLU A 41 -17.24 -5.34 -5.87
CA GLU A 41 -16.46 -4.98 -7.05
C GLU A 41 -16.40 -3.46 -7.21
N GLY A 42 -15.18 -2.95 -7.40
CA GLY A 42 -14.94 -1.52 -7.62
C GLY A 42 -15.07 -0.66 -6.37
N GLN A 43 -15.38 -1.24 -5.20
CA GLN A 43 -15.52 -0.49 -3.96
C GLN A 43 -14.31 -0.64 -3.06
N ALA A 44 -13.69 0.49 -2.73
CA ALA A 44 -12.60 0.55 -1.76
C ALA A 44 -13.12 0.24 -0.38
N VAL A 45 -12.32 -0.50 0.41
CA VAL A 45 -12.61 -0.81 1.81
C VAL A 45 -11.63 -0.03 2.66
N ASP A 46 -12.14 0.65 3.69
CA ASP A 46 -11.32 1.38 4.65
C ASP A 46 -10.30 0.45 5.31
N GLY A 47 -9.06 0.92 5.48
CA GLY A 47 -7.96 0.11 6.00
C GLY A 47 -8.20 -0.46 7.38
N ALA A 48 -8.85 0.29 8.28
CA ALA A 48 -9.21 -0.22 9.60
C ALA A 48 -10.21 -1.36 9.49
N HIS A 49 -11.18 -1.25 8.57
CA HIS A 49 -12.15 -2.31 8.32
C HIS A 49 -11.49 -3.54 7.70
N VAL A 50 -10.52 -3.35 6.80
CA VAL A 50 -9.74 -4.45 6.24
C VAL A 50 -9.01 -5.21 7.34
N ALA A 51 -8.40 -4.50 8.30
CA ALA A 51 -7.74 -5.14 9.44
C ALA A 51 -8.72 -6.02 10.23
N GLN A 52 -9.94 -5.54 10.46
CA GLN A 52 -10.98 -6.34 11.12
C GLN A 52 -11.36 -7.57 10.31
N LEU A 53 -11.60 -7.40 9.00
CA LEU A 53 -12.01 -8.50 8.12
C LEU A 53 -10.95 -9.60 8.02
N THR A 54 -9.69 -9.24 8.11
CA THR A 54 -8.58 -10.18 8.00
C THR A 54 -8.08 -10.68 9.36
N GLY A 55 -8.63 -10.17 10.47
CA GLY A 55 -8.18 -10.52 11.80
C GLY A 55 -6.78 -10.04 12.14
N GLN A 56 -6.29 -9.02 11.44
CA GLN A 56 -4.94 -8.48 11.64
C GLN A 56 -4.93 -7.36 12.67
N ASP A 57 -3.83 -7.25 13.40
CA ASP A 57 -3.59 -6.12 14.28
C ASP A 57 -3.48 -4.84 13.43
N PRO A 58 -4.31 -3.80 13.67
CA PRO A 58 -4.24 -2.56 12.91
C PRO A 58 -2.86 -1.91 12.91
N ALA A 59 -2.05 -2.11 13.96
CA ALA A 59 -0.69 -1.58 14.03
C ALA A 59 0.24 -2.16 12.97
N LYS A 60 -0.12 -3.31 12.39
CA LYS A 60 0.63 -3.95 11.30
C LYS A 60 0.13 -3.54 9.93
N VAL A 61 -1.06 -2.96 9.83
CA VAL A 61 -1.69 -2.65 8.56
C VAL A 61 -1.39 -1.20 8.19
N PHE A 62 -0.78 -1.01 7.02
CA PHE A 62 -0.34 0.30 6.55
C PHE A 62 -1.12 0.68 5.30
N LYS A 63 -1.37 1.97 5.16
CA LYS A 63 -2.03 2.56 3.99
C LYS A 63 -1.03 3.37 3.19
N THR A 64 -1.22 3.45 1.89
CA THR A 64 -0.35 4.15 0.96
C THR A 64 -1.02 5.45 0.51
N LEU A 65 -0.36 6.55 0.77
CA LEU A 65 -0.87 7.89 0.48
C LEU A 65 0.01 8.55 -0.57
N VAL A 66 -0.61 9.12 -1.60
CA VAL A 66 0.10 9.79 -2.68
C VAL A 66 -0.12 11.29 -2.56
N THR A 67 0.97 12.03 -2.55
CA THR A 67 0.98 13.47 -2.43
C THR A 67 1.71 14.11 -3.60
N GLN A 68 1.46 15.40 -3.81
CA GLN A 68 2.26 16.22 -4.70
C GLN A 68 2.93 17.31 -3.90
N GLY A 69 4.22 17.49 -4.10
CA GLY A 69 4.99 18.54 -3.46
C GLY A 69 4.82 19.89 -4.13
N ALA A 70 5.22 20.95 -3.43
CA ALA A 70 5.28 22.29 -4.00
C ALA A 70 6.23 22.36 -5.23
N ASP A 71 7.16 21.42 -5.31
CA ASP A 71 8.07 21.25 -6.45
C ASP A 71 7.43 20.52 -7.65
N ARG A 72 6.13 20.19 -7.55
CA ARG A 72 5.37 19.45 -8.56
C ARG A 72 5.70 17.97 -8.68
N ASN A 73 6.67 17.46 -7.93
CA ASN A 73 6.97 16.02 -7.89
C ASN A 73 5.97 15.29 -6.99
N TYR A 74 5.79 14.00 -7.25
CA TYR A 74 4.94 13.15 -6.41
C TYR A 74 5.77 12.43 -5.36
N TYR A 75 5.18 12.28 -4.17
CA TYR A 75 5.79 11.64 -3.01
C TYR A 75 4.79 10.67 -2.39
N VAL A 76 5.27 9.49 -2.03
CA VAL A 76 4.43 8.42 -1.49
C VAL A 76 4.78 8.23 -0.02
N PHE A 77 3.76 8.20 0.83
CA PHE A 77 3.91 7.99 2.27
C PHE A 77 3.09 6.79 2.70
N VAL A 78 3.72 5.91 3.49
CA VAL A 78 3.10 4.68 3.96
C VAL A 78 3.02 4.75 5.48
N VAL A 79 1.80 4.78 6.01
CA VAL A 79 1.53 5.01 7.44
C VAL A 79 0.54 3.97 7.97
N PRO A 80 0.54 3.70 9.29
CA PRO A 80 -0.46 2.82 9.88
C PRO A 80 -1.88 3.29 9.55
N VAL A 81 -2.79 2.34 9.34
CA VAL A 81 -4.17 2.65 8.92
C VAL A 81 -4.93 3.53 9.90
N LEU A 82 -4.61 3.44 11.20
CA LEU A 82 -5.24 4.26 12.23
C LEU A 82 -4.54 5.59 12.45
N ALA A 83 -3.39 5.80 11.84
CA ALA A 83 -2.64 7.04 11.99
C ALA A 83 -3.01 8.04 10.89
N GLU A 84 -2.74 9.30 11.17
CA GLU A 84 -2.90 10.39 10.22
C GLU A 84 -1.52 10.84 9.73
N LEU A 85 -1.39 11.11 8.46
CA LEU A 85 -0.17 11.69 7.90
C LEU A 85 -0.05 13.15 8.36
N ASP A 86 1.08 13.50 8.97
CA ASP A 86 1.41 14.88 9.27
C ASP A 86 2.08 15.48 8.03
N LEU A 87 1.38 16.39 7.37
CA LEU A 87 1.86 16.95 6.09
C LEU A 87 3.15 17.74 6.24
N LYS A 88 3.39 18.37 7.38
CA LYS A 88 4.64 19.10 7.63
C LYS A 88 5.81 18.14 7.81
N LYS A 89 5.62 17.09 8.63
CA LYS A 89 6.64 16.04 8.80
C LYS A 89 6.92 15.33 7.48
N ALA A 90 5.88 15.05 6.71
CA ALA A 90 6.00 14.43 5.40
C ALA A 90 6.87 15.29 4.45
N ALA A 91 6.54 16.56 4.31
CA ALA A 91 7.31 17.49 3.49
C ALA A 91 8.77 17.56 3.92
N LYS A 92 9.01 17.67 5.22
CA LYS A 92 10.36 17.69 5.78
C LYS A 92 11.15 16.43 5.44
N SER A 93 10.48 15.26 5.50
CA SER A 93 11.14 13.98 5.25
C SER A 93 11.66 13.85 3.81
N VAL A 94 11.08 14.57 2.86
CA VAL A 94 11.49 14.54 1.45
C VAL A 94 12.14 15.85 0.98
N GLY A 95 12.34 16.79 1.92
CA GLY A 95 13.09 18.04 1.61
C GLY A 95 12.35 19.04 0.74
N VAL A 96 11.01 19.04 0.80
CA VAL A 96 10.18 20.00 0.05
C VAL A 96 9.45 20.94 0.99
N LYS A 97 9.05 22.09 0.47
CA LYS A 97 8.37 23.12 1.26
C LYS A 97 7.02 22.65 1.79
N SER A 98 6.26 21.95 0.99
CA SER A 98 4.94 21.44 1.36
C SER A 98 4.57 20.26 0.47
N VAL A 99 3.66 19.43 0.98
CA VAL A 99 3.01 18.37 0.20
C VAL A 99 1.51 18.44 0.46
N ALA A 100 0.72 18.03 -0.52
CA ALA A 100 -0.73 17.95 -0.41
C ALA A 100 -1.20 16.64 -1.02
N MET A 101 -2.26 16.07 -0.47
CA MET A 101 -2.87 14.86 -1.06
C MET A 101 -3.33 15.16 -2.48
N ILE A 102 -3.08 14.23 -3.41
CA ILE A 102 -3.61 14.39 -4.76
C ILE A 102 -5.10 14.11 -4.79
N HIS A 103 -5.77 14.61 -5.82
CA HIS A 103 -7.20 14.33 -6.01
C HIS A 103 -7.41 12.85 -6.31
N VAL A 104 -8.51 12.30 -5.79
CA VAL A 104 -8.89 10.90 -6.01
C VAL A 104 -8.95 10.58 -7.51
N ALA A 105 -9.45 11.52 -8.32
CA ALA A 105 -9.55 11.35 -9.77
C ALA A 105 -8.18 11.16 -10.45
N ASP A 106 -7.09 11.60 -9.83
CA ASP A 106 -5.74 11.53 -10.39
C ASP A 106 -4.96 10.28 -9.96
N ILE A 107 -5.46 9.53 -8.98
CA ILE A 107 -4.74 8.38 -8.41
C ILE A 107 -4.33 7.37 -9.48
N ASN A 108 -5.25 6.97 -10.33
CA ASN A 108 -4.96 5.97 -11.36
C ASN A 108 -3.93 6.49 -12.37
N LYS A 109 -4.09 7.73 -12.81
CA LYS A 109 -3.18 8.36 -13.75
C LYS A 109 -1.75 8.43 -13.22
N VAL A 110 -1.59 8.75 -11.94
CA VAL A 110 -0.29 8.91 -11.30
C VAL A 110 0.34 7.56 -10.96
N THR A 111 -0.43 6.65 -10.36
CA THR A 111 0.13 5.41 -9.79
C THR A 111 -0.04 4.18 -10.68
N GLY A 112 -1.03 4.16 -11.55
CA GLY A 112 -1.44 2.97 -12.29
C GLY A 112 -2.39 2.07 -11.51
N TYR A 113 -2.63 2.37 -10.24
CA TYR A 113 -3.55 1.61 -9.39
C TYR A 113 -4.89 2.34 -9.27
N ILE A 114 -5.96 1.59 -9.03
CA ILE A 114 -7.26 2.19 -8.71
C ILE A 114 -7.29 2.57 -7.23
N ARG A 115 -8.14 3.52 -6.88
CA ARG A 115 -8.35 3.91 -5.49
C ARG A 115 -8.71 2.69 -4.63
N GLY A 116 -8.06 2.56 -3.48
CA GLY A 116 -8.24 1.43 -2.56
C GLY A 116 -7.39 0.21 -2.89
N GLY A 117 -6.74 0.20 -4.06
CA GLY A 117 -5.83 -0.86 -4.47
C GLY A 117 -4.38 -0.40 -4.61
N GLY A 118 -4.07 0.82 -4.19
CA GLY A 118 -2.74 1.39 -4.34
C GLY A 118 -1.70 0.75 -3.43
N SER A 119 -0.69 0.12 -4.02
CA SER A 119 0.46 -0.42 -3.32
C SER A 119 1.65 0.53 -3.43
N PRO A 120 2.54 0.58 -2.41
CA PRO A 120 3.79 1.32 -2.56
C PRO A 120 4.75 0.67 -3.54
N VAL A 121 4.51 -0.59 -3.87
CA VAL A 121 5.33 -1.39 -4.79
C VAL A 121 4.63 -1.49 -6.13
N GLY A 122 5.38 -1.32 -7.22
CA GLY A 122 4.86 -1.57 -8.56
C GLY A 122 4.04 -0.44 -9.17
N MET A 123 4.17 0.78 -8.69
CA MET A 123 3.58 1.95 -9.35
C MET A 123 4.15 2.15 -10.75
N LYS A 124 3.44 2.87 -11.62
CA LYS A 124 3.91 3.21 -12.98
C LYS A 124 5.32 3.77 -12.99
N LYS A 125 5.66 4.57 -11.98
CA LYS A 125 6.96 5.18 -11.80
C LYS A 125 7.34 5.03 -10.34
N GLN A 126 8.62 4.81 -10.07
CA GLN A 126 9.11 4.76 -8.70
C GLN A 126 9.25 6.18 -8.15
N PHE A 127 8.26 6.60 -7.39
CA PHE A 127 8.29 7.89 -6.68
C PHE A 127 9.09 7.74 -5.39
N ALA A 128 9.61 8.87 -4.88
CA ALA A 128 10.21 8.89 -3.56
C ALA A 128 9.18 8.41 -2.53
N THR A 129 9.55 7.41 -1.73
CA THR A 129 8.65 6.72 -0.81
C THR A 129 9.21 6.76 0.59
N VAL A 130 8.38 7.15 1.55
CA VAL A 130 8.75 7.20 2.98
C VAL A 130 7.74 6.36 3.76
N PHE A 131 8.25 5.43 4.56
CA PHE A 131 7.46 4.62 5.48
C PHE A 131 7.56 5.25 6.86
N ASP A 132 6.42 5.34 7.57
CA ASP A 132 6.48 5.76 8.96
C ASP A 132 7.36 4.79 9.75
N GLU A 133 8.21 5.35 10.61
CA GLU A 133 9.21 4.57 11.35
C GLU A 133 8.60 3.49 12.25
N SER A 134 7.30 3.59 12.59
CA SER A 134 6.60 2.56 13.36
C SER A 134 6.63 1.19 12.67
N CYS A 135 6.86 1.14 11.35
CA CYS A 135 6.98 -0.13 10.64
C CYS A 135 8.15 -0.98 11.16
N LEU A 136 9.19 -0.35 11.68
CA LEU A 136 10.37 -1.05 12.19
C LEU A 136 10.11 -1.81 13.49
N ALA A 137 9.01 -1.49 14.20
CA ALA A 137 8.59 -2.21 15.41
C ALA A 137 7.86 -3.51 15.10
N GLN A 138 7.57 -3.78 13.83
CA GLN A 138 6.81 -4.96 13.40
C GLN A 138 7.71 -5.94 12.66
N PRO A 139 7.57 -7.27 12.90
CA PRO A 139 8.33 -8.26 12.14
C PRO A 139 7.89 -8.28 10.66
N THR A 140 6.60 -8.07 10.42
CA THR A 140 6.04 -7.89 9.08
C THR A 140 4.96 -6.81 9.12
N ILE A 141 4.73 -6.18 7.99
CA ILE A 141 3.61 -5.24 7.81
C ILE A 141 2.78 -5.67 6.61
N LEU A 142 1.52 -5.23 6.60
CA LEU A 142 0.60 -5.46 5.49
C LEU A 142 0.36 -4.15 4.76
N VAL A 143 0.44 -4.22 3.44
CA VAL A 143 0.11 -3.10 2.55
C VAL A 143 -0.80 -3.63 1.44
N SER A 144 -1.44 -2.73 0.69
CA SER A 144 -2.22 -3.16 -0.46
C SER A 144 -1.36 -3.99 -1.41
N GLY A 145 -1.94 -5.06 -1.93
CA GLY A 145 -1.31 -5.92 -2.91
C GLY A 145 -1.42 -5.42 -4.34
N GLY A 146 -2.01 -4.25 -4.57
CA GLY A 146 -2.15 -3.68 -5.90
C GLY A 146 -3.53 -3.85 -6.52
N ARG A 147 -4.50 -4.30 -5.74
CA ARG A 147 -5.93 -4.34 -6.10
C ARG A 147 -6.77 -4.37 -4.84
N ILE A 148 -8.01 -3.93 -4.93
CA ILE A 148 -8.97 -4.05 -3.81
C ILE A 148 -9.16 -5.54 -3.52
N GLY A 149 -9.19 -5.90 -2.25
CA GLY A 149 -9.41 -7.29 -1.83
C GLY A 149 -8.15 -8.08 -1.56
N THR A 150 -6.99 -7.53 -1.87
CA THR A 150 -5.71 -8.23 -1.73
C THR A 150 -4.70 -7.39 -0.97
N GLN A 151 -4.11 -7.98 0.08
CA GLN A 151 -2.98 -7.39 0.79
C GLN A 151 -1.76 -8.29 0.63
N ILE A 152 -0.59 -7.69 0.74
CA ILE A 152 0.68 -8.43 0.84
C ILE A 152 1.29 -8.15 2.21
N GLU A 153 1.87 -9.18 2.79
CA GLU A 153 2.58 -9.12 4.06
C GLU A 153 4.03 -9.49 3.85
N CYS A 154 4.94 -8.62 4.28
CA CYS A 154 6.36 -8.91 4.21
C CYS A 154 7.13 -8.05 5.21
N ALA A 155 8.42 -8.34 5.36
CA ALA A 155 9.28 -7.58 6.25
C ALA A 155 9.36 -6.12 5.81
N PRO A 156 9.22 -5.16 6.73
CA PRO A 156 9.30 -3.74 6.38
C PRO A 156 10.63 -3.35 5.73
N ALA A 157 11.74 -3.94 6.15
CA ALA A 157 13.04 -3.67 5.54
C ALA A 157 13.07 -4.04 4.05
N ASP A 158 12.40 -5.11 3.66
CA ASP A 158 12.30 -5.53 2.27
C ASP A 158 11.47 -4.54 1.44
N LEU A 159 10.38 -4.04 2.02
CA LEU A 159 9.55 -3.02 1.36
C LEU A 159 10.32 -1.72 1.15
N VAL A 160 11.04 -1.28 2.17
CA VAL A 160 11.88 -0.08 2.07
C VAL A 160 12.91 -0.26 0.96
N LYS A 161 13.57 -1.41 0.90
CA LYS A 161 14.59 -1.71 -0.10
C LYS A 161 14.02 -1.76 -1.51
N VAL A 162 12.93 -2.48 -1.74
CA VAL A 162 12.37 -2.68 -3.07
C VAL A 162 11.79 -1.38 -3.64
N THR A 163 11.31 -0.48 -2.78
CA THR A 163 10.81 0.83 -3.19
C THR A 163 11.89 1.90 -3.25
N ARG A 164 13.12 1.55 -2.86
CA ARG A 164 14.21 2.52 -2.68
C ARG A 164 13.80 3.63 -1.72
N GLY A 165 12.97 3.29 -0.76
CA GLY A 165 12.42 4.21 0.21
C GLY A 165 13.31 4.42 1.41
N LYS A 166 12.73 5.07 2.39
CA LYS A 166 13.35 5.29 3.70
C LYS A 166 12.29 5.33 4.77
N THR A 167 12.71 5.38 6.01
CA THR A 167 11.80 5.54 7.16
C THR A 167 11.99 6.91 7.79
N ALA A 168 10.92 7.46 8.31
CA ALA A 168 10.95 8.71 9.07
C ALA A 168 9.68 8.81 9.93
N ALA A 169 9.70 9.68 10.93
CA ALA A 169 8.50 10.00 11.70
C ALA A 169 7.63 10.94 10.86
N ILE A 170 6.52 10.44 10.37
CA ILE A 170 5.63 11.19 9.46
C ILE A 170 4.17 11.19 9.90
N THR A 171 3.85 10.64 11.06
CA THR A 171 2.47 10.64 11.55
C THR A 171 2.21 11.77 12.52
N ALA A 172 0.95 12.22 12.55
CA ALA A 172 0.51 13.20 13.54
C ALA A 172 0.54 12.56 14.94
N GLU A 173 0.95 13.37 15.92
CA GLU A 173 0.91 12.91 17.30
C GLU A 173 -0.54 12.88 17.78
N ASN A 174 -0.90 11.82 18.50
CA ASN A 174 -2.20 11.75 19.14
C ASN A 174 -2.20 12.70 20.32
N ALA A 175 -3.12 13.65 20.28
CA ALA A 175 -3.31 14.57 21.37
C ALA A 175 -3.88 13.85 22.61
#